data_e675d6884f77082ccfd09aeac19f85b4
#
_entry.id   e675d6884f77082ccfd09aeac19f85b4
#
_cell.length_a   1.000
_cell.length_b   1.000
_cell.length_c   1.000
_cell.angle_alpha   90.00
_cell.angle_beta   90.00
_cell.angle_gamma   90.00
#
_symmetry.space_group_name_H-M   'P 1'
#
loop_
_entity.id
_entity.type
_entity.pdbx_description
1 polymer ?
#
loop_
_entity_poly.entity_id
_entity_poly.type
_entity_poly.pdbx_seq_one_letter_code
_entity_poly.pdbx_strand_id
1 'polypeptide(L)'
;LHKAIRRQRQMCIRDSSYEVKLPAFKGFVTASGDWLWPLLFITVACGAISGFHSLVASGTTSKQLKRETDAVPVGYGAMLLEGVVGVIALGTIMMSGEMLQGGPTVVYGNGLGQFASLLGISPRVGTALGLLALNSFILTSLDTATRLARYQLQEFTGMSLNKYLATAISVGVALALIFVKTGKVAAWQMIWPVFGATNQLVAAIALLAMGVWVIRSLKKSAGFIMYPMAFMLVTTIVALVQMIAANLNNYIVSGISTVLLVLTVLLLKEAYAALKAAKAE
;
A
#
# COMPACT_ATOMS: atom_id res chain seq x y z
N LEU A 1 -20.04 -11.95 46.07
CA LEU A 1 -19.18 -10.76 46.17
C LEU A 1 -17.72 -11.09 45.80
N HIS A 2 -17.05 -12.06 46.47
CA HIS A 2 -15.66 -12.42 46.19
C HIS A 2 -15.36 -12.88 44.75
N LYS A 3 -16.28 -13.59 44.10
CA LYS A 3 -16.13 -13.97 42.67
C LYS A 3 -16.26 -12.79 41.73
N ALA A 4 -17.14 -11.82 42.03
CA ALA A 4 -17.31 -10.61 41.24
C ALA A 4 -16.06 -9.69 41.38
N ILE A 5 -15.56 -9.52 42.59
CA ILE A 5 -14.33 -8.73 42.87
C ILE A 5 -13.10 -9.38 42.20
N ARG A 6 -12.97 -10.72 42.22
CA ARG A 6 -11.90 -11.42 41.49
C ARG A 6 -11.99 -11.22 39.99
N ARG A 7 -13.21 -11.31 39.41
CA ARG A 7 -13.40 -11.05 37.97
C ARG A 7 -13.08 -9.60 37.61
N GLN A 8 -13.49 -8.65 38.45
CA GLN A 8 -13.21 -7.24 38.24
C GLN A 8 -11.70 -6.95 38.38
N ARG A 9 -11.01 -7.55 39.36
CA ARG A 9 -9.55 -7.45 39.53
C ARG A 9 -8.79 -8.11 38.35
N GLN A 10 -9.26 -9.24 37.84
CA GLN A 10 -8.69 -9.87 36.63
C GLN A 10 -8.93 -9.05 35.38
N MET A 11 -10.10 -8.39 35.27
CA MET A 11 -10.38 -7.43 34.19
C MET A 11 -9.46 -6.21 34.28
N CYS A 12 -9.34 -5.58 35.45
CA CYS A 12 -8.43 -4.46 35.65
C CYS A 12 -6.94 -4.79 35.42
N ILE A 13 -6.50 -6.01 35.80
CA ILE A 13 -5.13 -6.48 35.53
C ILE A 13 -4.92 -6.73 34.03
N ARG A 14 -5.93 -7.21 33.33
CA ARG A 14 -5.89 -7.34 31.87
C ARG A 14 -5.90 -6.02 31.15
N ASP A 15 -6.71 -5.05 31.58
CA ASP A 15 -6.76 -3.70 31.02
C ASP A 15 -5.45 -2.93 31.28
N SER A 16 -4.81 -3.11 32.44
CA SER A 16 -3.54 -2.45 32.78
C SER A 16 -2.31 -3.04 32.07
N SER A 17 -2.42 -4.25 31.51
CA SER A 17 -1.31 -4.92 30.83
C SER A 17 -1.11 -4.48 29.37
N TYR A 18 -2.07 -3.77 28.79
CA TYR A 18 -2.11 -3.42 27.37
C TYR A 18 -2.50 -1.96 27.16
N GLU A 19 -1.76 -1.07 27.79
CA GLU A 19 -1.90 0.34 27.54
C GLU A 19 -1.30 0.72 26.18
N VAL A 20 -1.99 1.61 25.48
CA VAL A 20 -1.44 2.31 24.33
C VAL A 20 -0.29 3.19 24.79
N LYS A 21 0.93 2.79 24.52
CA LYS A 21 2.15 3.48 25.01
C LYS A 21 2.57 4.64 24.13
N LEU A 22 2.19 4.60 22.86
CA LEU A 22 2.51 5.67 21.93
C LEU A 22 1.46 6.78 21.97
N PRO A 23 1.84 8.07 21.94
CA PRO A 23 0.88 9.17 21.88
C PRO A 23 0.12 9.12 20.55
N ALA A 24 -1.16 9.48 20.59
CA ALA A 24 -2.02 9.49 19.39
C ALA A 24 -1.51 10.46 18.30
N PHE A 25 -0.82 11.52 18.71
CA PHE A 25 -0.25 12.50 17.81
C PHE A 25 1.11 13.01 18.33
N LYS A 26 2.12 13.00 17.48
CA LYS A 26 3.48 13.48 17.82
C LYS A 26 3.84 14.81 17.16
N GLY A 27 3.12 15.23 16.13
CA GLY A 27 3.42 16.44 15.39
C GLY A 27 3.16 16.31 13.90
N PHE A 28 3.33 17.40 13.16
CA PHE A 28 3.20 17.44 11.69
C PHE A 28 4.51 17.13 10.95
N VAL A 29 5.61 16.98 11.67
CA VAL A 29 6.94 16.71 11.14
C VAL A 29 7.46 15.43 11.78
N THR A 30 8.04 14.54 10.97
CA THR A 30 8.64 13.29 11.44
C THR A 30 9.97 13.55 12.15
N ALA A 31 10.52 12.55 12.83
CA ALA A 31 11.85 12.64 13.45
C ALA A 31 12.99 12.86 12.42
N SER A 32 12.77 12.52 11.16
CA SER A 32 13.69 12.78 10.05
C SER A 32 13.56 14.19 9.45
N GLY A 33 12.61 15.00 9.93
CA GLY A 33 12.39 16.37 9.42
C GLY A 33 11.39 16.44 8.25
N ASP A 34 10.83 15.31 7.83
CA ASP A 34 9.87 15.26 6.74
C ASP A 34 8.46 15.67 7.21
N TRP A 35 7.73 16.35 6.35
CA TRP A 35 6.34 16.70 6.64
C TRP A 35 5.45 15.45 6.63
N LEU A 36 4.55 15.34 7.61
CA LEU A 36 3.60 14.24 7.72
C LEU A 36 2.72 14.12 6.46
N TRP A 37 2.24 15.26 5.94
CA TRP A 37 1.62 15.33 4.63
C TRP A 37 2.63 15.93 3.63
N PRO A 38 2.88 15.32 2.48
CA PRO A 38 2.20 14.18 1.86
C PRO A 38 2.79 12.80 2.21
N LEU A 39 3.88 12.71 2.98
CA LEU A 39 4.64 11.47 3.19
C LEU A 39 3.77 10.33 3.73
N LEU A 40 2.93 10.60 4.74
CA LEU A 40 2.03 9.60 5.31
C LEU A 40 1.10 9.00 4.24
N PHE A 41 0.53 9.86 3.39
CA PHE A 41 -0.41 9.42 2.35
C PHE A 41 0.27 8.62 1.25
N ILE A 42 1.56 8.86 0.97
CA ILE A 42 2.33 8.05 0.02
C ILE A 42 2.66 6.69 0.60
N THR A 43 3.05 6.63 1.87
CA THR A 43 3.47 5.38 2.51
C THR A 43 2.30 4.46 2.84
N VAL A 44 1.14 5.02 3.21
CA VAL A 44 -0.06 4.28 3.61
C VAL A 44 -1.04 4.08 2.45
N ALA A 45 -0.88 4.79 1.35
CA ALA A 45 -1.84 4.81 0.24
C ALA A 45 -2.11 3.43 -0.37
N CYS A 46 -1.15 2.52 -0.33
CA CYS A 46 -1.35 1.17 -0.86
C CYS A 46 -2.48 0.41 -0.14
N GLY A 47 -2.69 0.68 1.15
CA GLY A 47 -3.83 0.13 1.90
C GLY A 47 -5.14 0.90 1.74
N ALA A 48 -5.09 2.16 1.30
CA ALA A 48 -6.28 3.01 1.15
C ALA A 48 -6.75 3.08 -0.31
N ILE A 49 -5.87 3.49 -1.22
CA ILE A 49 -6.13 3.61 -2.67
C ILE A 49 -4.87 3.15 -3.39
N SER A 50 -4.87 1.93 -3.93
CA SER A 50 -3.68 1.33 -4.53
C SER A 50 -3.77 1.20 -6.04
N GLY A 51 -2.78 1.74 -6.73
CA GLY A 51 -2.59 1.51 -8.15
C GLY A 51 -2.22 0.06 -8.45
N PHE A 52 -1.40 -0.55 -7.60
CA PHE A 52 -1.07 -1.98 -7.74
C PHE A 52 -2.32 -2.85 -7.66
N HIS A 53 -3.19 -2.64 -6.67
CA HIS A 53 -4.44 -3.40 -6.56
C HIS A 53 -5.40 -3.13 -7.72
N SER A 54 -5.41 -1.92 -8.29
CA SER A 54 -6.21 -1.64 -9.49
C SER A 54 -5.73 -2.45 -10.70
N LEU A 55 -4.40 -2.61 -10.86
CA LEU A 55 -3.81 -3.46 -11.90
C LEU A 55 -4.09 -4.94 -11.64
N VAL A 56 -4.04 -5.40 -10.38
CA VAL A 56 -4.42 -6.76 -10.00
C VAL A 56 -5.89 -7.01 -10.31
N ALA A 57 -6.77 -6.09 -9.94
CA ALA A 57 -8.21 -6.21 -10.17
C ALA A 57 -8.55 -6.30 -11.66
N SER A 58 -7.99 -5.42 -12.49
CA SER A 58 -8.24 -5.39 -13.94
C SER A 58 -7.51 -6.49 -14.70
N GLY A 59 -6.28 -6.80 -14.29
CA GLY A 59 -5.40 -7.74 -15.00
C GLY A 59 -5.66 -9.21 -14.69
N THR A 60 -6.06 -9.53 -13.47
CA THR A 60 -6.18 -10.92 -13.00
C THR A 60 -7.53 -11.24 -12.36
N THR A 61 -7.95 -10.50 -11.31
CA THR A 61 -9.11 -10.85 -10.50
C THR A 61 -10.41 -10.82 -11.30
N SER A 62 -10.65 -9.78 -12.10
CA SER A 62 -11.85 -9.66 -12.94
C SER A 62 -12.02 -10.83 -13.92
N LYS A 63 -10.92 -11.40 -14.38
CA LYS A 63 -10.89 -12.54 -15.30
C LYS A 63 -11.13 -13.90 -14.62
N GLN A 64 -11.04 -13.94 -13.30
CA GLN A 64 -11.21 -15.15 -12.49
C GLN A 64 -12.57 -15.22 -11.82
N LEU A 65 -13.34 -14.13 -11.81
CA LEU A 65 -14.69 -14.12 -11.26
C LEU A 65 -15.62 -14.98 -12.11
N LYS A 66 -16.36 -15.87 -11.46
CA LYS A 66 -17.34 -16.74 -12.12
C LYS A 66 -18.62 -16.00 -12.47
N ARG A 67 -19.05 -15.07 -11.62
CA ARG A 67 -20.28 -14.27 -11.75
C ARG A 67 -20.00 -12.83 -11.38
N GLU A 68 -20.73 -11.89 -11.95
CA GLU A 68 -20.63 -10.46 -11.59
C GLU A 68 -20.99 -10.21 -10.12
N THR A 69 -21.92 -10.99 -9.54
CA THR A 69 -22.29 -10.92 -8.12
C THR A 69 -21.14 -11.22 -7.18
N ASP A 70 -20.14 -11.99 -7.62
CA ASP A 70 -18.97 -12.33 -6.83
C ASP A 70 -17.99 -11.14 -6.69
N ALA A 71 -18.15 -10.09 -7.49
CA ALA A 71 -17.33 -8.89 -7.40
C ALA A 71 -17.45 -8.17 -6.05
N VAL A 72 -18.66 -8.15 -5.47
CA VAL A 72 -18.88 -7.48 -4.18
C VAL A 72 -18.17 -8.19 -3.02
N PRO A 73 -18.38 -9.51 -2.77
CA PRO A 73 -17.67 -10.18 -1.67
C PRO A 73 -16.16 -10.27 -1.92
N VAL A 74 -15.72 -10.49 -3.16
CA VAL A 74 -14.27 -10.60 -3.48
C VAL A 74 -13.58 -9.23 -3.43
N GLY A 75 -14.17 -8.18 -3.97
CA GLY A 75 -13.56 -6.84 -3.95
C GLY A 75 -13.80 -6.11 -2.62
N TYR A 76 -15.05 -5.77 -2.34
CA TYR A 76 -15.42 -4.97 -1.17
C TYR A 76 -15.28 -5.74 0.15
N GLY A 77 -15.69 -7.01 0.19
CA GLY A 77 -15.56 -7.85 1.38
C GLY A 77 -14.11 -8.09 1.77
N ALA A 78 -13.25 -8.40 0.80
CA ALA A 78 -11.82 -8.55 1.07
C ALA A 78 -11.17 -7.26 1.54
N MET A 79 -11.53 -6.10 0.98
CA MET A 79 -11.05 -4.79 1.42
C MET A 79 -11.41 -4.52 2.89
N LEU A 80 -12.62 -4.87 3.34
CA LEU A 80 -13.02 -4.71 4.75
C LEU A 80 -12.17 -5.58 5.67
N LEU A 81 -11.88 -6.83 5.28
CA LEU A 81 -11.01 -7.73 6.04
C LEU A 81 -9.58 -7.19 6.10
N GLU A 82 -9.05 -6.66 5.00
CA GLU A 82 -7.75 -6.00 4.97
C GLU A 82 -7.70 -4.80 5.92
N GLY A 83 -8.77 -4.00 5.99
CA GLY A 83 -8.90 -2.90 6.95
C GLY A 83 -8.81 -3.38 8.40
N VAL A 84 -9.45 -4.49 8.75
CA VAL A 84 -9.36 -5.11 10.09
C VAL A 84 -7.92 -5.54 10.39
N VAL A 85 -7.24 -6.19 9.45
CA VAL A 85 -5.83 -6.58 9.59
C VAL A 85 -4.94 -5.35 9.77
N GLY A 86 -5.21 -4.26 9.04
CA GLY A 86 -4.49 -2.99 9.17
C GLY A 86 -4.65 -2.37 10.57
N VAL A 87 -5.85 -2.39 11.14
CA VAL A 87 -6.11 -1.91 12.51
C VAL A 87 -5.36 -2.78 13.54
N ILE A 88 -5.38 -4.09 13.38
CA ILE A 88 -4.62 -5.02 14.24
C ILE A 88 -3.12 -4.71 14.15
N ALA A 89 -2.58 -4.54 12.95
CA ALA A 89 -1.18 -4.20 12.73
C ALA A 89 -0.80 -2.87 13.40
N LEU A 90 -1.65 -1.85 13.29
CA LEU A 90 -1.46 -0.58 13.99
C LEU A 90 -1.46 -0.78 15.51
N GLY A 91 -2.39 -1.57 16.03
CA GLY A 91 -2.48 -1.92 17.45
C GLY A 91 -1.20 -2.56 17.98
N THR A 92 -0.54 -3.43 17.20
CA THR A 92 0.72 -4.05 17.61
C THR A 92 1.84 -3.03 17.84
N ILE A 93 1.90 -1.99 17.00
CA ILE A 93 2.87 -0.90 17.11
C ILE A 93 2.53 0.02 18.31
N MET A 94 1.25 0.37 18.44
CA MET A 94 0.80 1.29 19.50
C MET A 94 1.06 0.75 20.89
N MET A 95 0.97 -0.56 21.07
CA MET A 95 1.19 -1.23 22.35
C MET A 95 2.67 -1.46 22.66
N SER A 96 3.54 -1.59 21.68
CA SER A 96 4.95 -1.91 21.88
C SER A 96 5.72 -0.79 22.59
N GLY A 97 5.31 0.47 22.43
CA GLY A 97 5.87 1.65 23.11
C GLY A 97 7.27 2.05 22.68
N GLU A 98 8.00 1.17 22.04
CA GLU A 98 9.34 1.38 21.51
C GLU A 98 9.36 1.08 20.03
N MET A 99 10.22 1.77 19.28
CA MET A 99 10.57 1.32 17.92
C MET A 99 11.31 0.00 18.07
N LEU A 100 10.60 -1.10 17.88
CA LEU A 100 11.18 -2.44 18.00
C LEU A 100 12.28 -2.60 16.96
N GLN A 101 13.46 -2.91 17.44
CA GLN A 101 14.59 -3.32 16.60
C GLN A 101 14.19 -4.62 15.88
N GLY A 102 14.35 -4.70 14.58
CA GLY A 102 14.08 -5.92 13.82
C GLY A 102 13.17 -5.76 12.61
N GLY A 103 12.69 -4.55 12.33
CA GLY A 103 11.88 -4.25 11.15
C GLY A 103 10.39 -4.61 11.30
N PRO A 104 9.55 -4.21 10.32
CA PRO A 104 8.08 -4.26 10.43
C PRO A 104 7.53 -5.67 10.69
N THR A 105 8.12 -6.69 10.08
CA THR A 105 7.70 -8.09 10.20
C THR A 105 7.84 -8.60 11.63
N VAL A 106 8.97 -8.30 12.27
CA VAL A 106 9.25 -8.72 13.65
C VAL A 106 8.31 -7.99 14.62
N VAL A 107 8.09 -6.70 14.41
CA VAL A 107 7.16 -5.89 15.21
C VAL A 107 5.75 -6.47 15.16
N TYR A 108 5.26 -6.75 13.98
CA TYR A 108 3.94 -7.35 13.78
C TYR A 108 3.83 -8.73 14.42
N GLY A 109 4.80 -9.61 14.18
CA GLY A 109 4.80 -10.95 14.74
C GLY A 109 4.81 -10.95 16.29
N ASN A 110 5.68 -10.15 16.89
CA ASN A 110 5.77 -10.04 18.35
C ASN A 110 4.50 -9.41 18.94
N GLY A 111 3.92 -8.40 18.30
CA GLY A 111 2.67 -7.80 18.73
C GLY A 111 1.50 -8.79 18.68
N LEU A 112 1.40 -9.61 17.63
CA LEU A 112 0.43 -10.70 17.59
C LEU A 112 0.68 -11.76 18.66
N GLY A 113 1.94 -12.05 18.99
CA GLY A 113 2.28 -12.90 20.12
C GLY A 113 1.74 -12.37 21.45
N GLN A 114 1.84 -11.06 21.67
CA GLN A 114 1.26 -10.40 22.82
C GLN A 114 -0.27 -10.47 22.83
N PHE A 115 -0.94 -10.20 21.71
CA PHE A 115 -2.39 -10.36 21.61
C PHE A 115 -2.84 -11.80 21.87
N ALA A 116 -2.13 -12.79 21.34
CA ALA A 116 -2.42 -14.20 21.55
C ALA A 116 -2.33 -14.60 23.04
N SER A 117 -1.44 -13.97 23.81
CA SER A 117 -1.33 -14.23 25.23
C SER A 117 -2.56 -13.81 26.04
N LEU A 118 -3.33 -12.81 25.56
CA LEU A 118 -4.64 -12.45 26.16
C LEU A 118 -5.67 -13.57 26.03
N LEU A 119 -5.55 -14.38 25.00
CA LEU A 119 -6.41 -15.52 24.75
C LEU A 119 -5.89 -16.80 25.42
N GLY A 120 -4.81 -16.70 26.21
CA GLY A 120 -4.18 -17.84 26.88
C GLY A 120 -3.24 -18.66 25.99
N ILE A 121 -2.94 -18.18 24.79
CA ILE A 121 -2.00 -18.81 23.85
C ILE A 121 -0.58 -18.34 24.19
N SER A 122 0.39 -19.25 24.18
CA SER A 122 1.79 -18.89 24.41
C SER A 122 2.24 -17.80 23.42
N PRO A 123 2.92 -16.71 23.87
CA PRO A 123 3.41 -15.64 22.99
C PRO A 123 4.27 -16.17 21.84
N ARG A 124 5.09 -17.20 22.08
CA ARG A 124 5.93 -17.82 21.05
C ARG A 124 5.07 -18.42 19.91
N VAL A 125 3.99 -19.11 20.26
CA VAL A 125 3.06 -19.69 19.28
C VAL A 125 2.32 -18.58 18.55
N GLY A 126 1.83 -17.57 19.26
CA GLY A 126 1.17 -16.39 18.66
C GLY A 126 2.07 -15.64 17.68
N THR A 127 3.34 -15.43 18.05
CA THR A 127 4.34 -14.82 17.16
C THR A 127 4.56 -15.66 15.90
N ALA A 128 4.73 -16.99 16.06
CA ALA A 128 4.93 -17.88 14.92
C ALA A 128 3.74 -17.89 13.96
N LEU A 129 2.52 -17.94 14.48
CA LEU A 129 1.28 -17.86 13.70
C LEU A 129 1.15 -16.52 12.99
N GLY A 130 1.47 -15.40 13.67
CA GLY A 130 1.46 -14.07 13.09
C GLY A 130 2.45 -13.92 11.93
N LEU A 131 3.67 -14.40 12.11
CA LEU A 131 4.69 -14.42 11.06
C LEU A 131 4.29 -15.31 9.88
N LEU A 132 3.70 -16.48 10.15
CA LEU A 132 3.21 -17.36 9.10
C LEU A 132 2.10 -16.71 8.27
N ALA A 133 1.13 -16.08 8.93
CA ALA A 133 0.05 -15.37 8.27
C ALA A 133 0.58 -14.22 7.39
N LEU A 134 1.48 -13.40 7.93
CA LEU A 134 2.08 -12.29 7.18
C LEU A 134 2.91 -12.79 5.99
N ASN A 135 3.72 -13.82 6.16
CA ASN A 135 4.51 -14.39 5.09
C ASN A 135 3.63 -15.00 3.99
N SER A 136 2.53 -15.65 4.34
CA SER A 136 1.55 -16.17 3.36
C SER A 136 0.91 -15.04 2.56
N PHE A 137 0.56 -13.93 3.20
CA PHE A 137 0.03 -12.73 2.56
C PHE A 137 1.05 -12.11 1.58
N ILE A 138 2.31 -11.96 2.01
CA ILE A 138 3.38 -11.43 1.16
C ILE A 138 3.64 -12.35 -0.04
N LEU A 139 3.62 -13.67 0.15
CA LEU A 139 3.85 -14.65 -0.91
C LEU A 139 2.79 -14.58 -2.01
N THR A 140 1.51 -14.43 -1.65
CA THR A 140 0.43 -14.28 -2.64
C THR A 140 0.56 -12.99 -3.45
N SER A 141 0.96 -11.89 -2.80
CA SER A 141 1.23 -10.61 -3.47
C SER A 141 2.43 -10.71 -4.42
N LEU A 142 3.49 -11.43 -4.03
CA LEU A 142 4.67 -11.65 -4.85
C LEU A 142 4.35 -12.46 -6.12
N ASP A 143 3.55 -13.53 -6.01
CA ASP A 143 3.10 -14.31 -7.17
C ASP A 143 2.36 -13.43 -8.18
N THR A 144 1.42 -12.62 -7.69
CA THR A 144 0.63 -11.73 -8.54
C THR A 144 1.50 -10.62 -9.15
N ALA A 145 2.39 -10.01 -8.37
CA ALA A 145 3.33 -9.00 -8.86
C ALA A 145 4.24 -9.54 -9.97
N THR A 146 4.73 -10.76 -9.81
CA THR A 146 5.57 -11.44 -10.81
C THR A 146 4.81 -11.66 -12.11
N ARG A 147 3.54 -12.06 -12.05
CA ARG A 147 2.68 -12.22 -13.23
C ARG A 147 2.44 -10.89 -13.94
N LEU A 148 2.12 -9.83 -13.19
CA LEU A 148 1.88 -8.51 -13.76
C LEU A 148 3.15 -7.94 -14.41
N ALA A 149 4.30 -8.03 -13.74
CA ALA A 149 5.58 -7.57 -14.27
C ALA A 149 5.93 -8.29 -15.59
N ARG A 150 5.71 -9.61 -15.61
CA ARG A 150 5.88 -10.40 -16.83
C ARG A 150 4.97 -9.93 -17.97
N TYR A 151 3.68 -9.72 -17.70
CA TYR A 151 2.73 -9.27 -18.72
C TYR A 151 3.11 -7.89 -19.25
N GLN A 152 3.44 -6.96 -18.37
CA GLN A 152 3.85 -5.62 -18.79
C GLN A 152 5.15 -5.64 -19.61
N LEU A 153 6.11 -6.47 -19.23
CA LEU A 153 7.34 -6.62 -20.00
C LEU A 153 7.07 -7.23 -21.40
N GLN A 154 6.19 -8.23 -21.49
CA GLN A 154 5.79 -8.78 -22.77
C GLN A 154 5.05 -7.75 -23.64
N GLU A 155 4.15 -6.99 -23.06
CA GLU A 155 3.41 -5.91 -23.74
C GLU A 155 4.36 -4.82 -24.26
N PHE A 156 5.29 -4.38 -23.41
CA PHE A 156 6.30 -3.38 -23.75
C PHE A 156 7.20 -3.84 -24.91
N THR A 157 7.48 -5.13 -25.01
CA THR A 157 8.29 -5.72 -26.09
C THR A 157 7.45 -6.18 -27.29
N GLY A 158 6.19 -5.77 -27.41
CA GLY A 158 5.29 -6.17 -28.48
C GLY A 158 5.04 -7.67 -28.52
N MET A 159 4.97 -8.34 -27.36
CA MET A 159 4.76 -9.78 -27.19
C MET A 159 5.86 -10.67 -27.80
N SER A 160 7.02 -10.10 -28.10
CA SER A 160 8.16 -10.83 -28.70
C SER A 160 8.85 -11.77 -27.70
N LEU A 161 8.76 -11.46 -26.40
CA LEU A 161 9.39 -12.27 -25.35
C LEU A 161 8.51 -13.45 -24.95
N ASN A 162 9.15 -14.61 -24.87
CA ASN A 162 8.51 -15.80 -24.33
C ASN A 162 8.27 -15.63 -22.82
N LYS A 163 7.20 -16.25 -22.29
CA LYS A 163 6.76 -16.13 -20.90
C LYS A 163 7.85 -16.47 -19.87
N TYR A 164 8.70 -17.44 -20.14
CA TYR A 164 9.76 -17.87 -19.23
C TYR A 164 10.88 -16.84 -19.17
N LEU A 165 11.31 -16.32 -20.31
CA LEU A 165 12.34 -15.30 -20.40
C LEU A 165 11.87 -13.98 -19.77
N ALA A 166 10.63 -13.56 -20.05
CA ALA A 166 10.05 -12.37 -19.43
C ALA A 166 9.96 -12.51 -17.90
N THR A 167 9.59 -13.70 -17.39
CA THR A 167 9.59 -13.96 -15.94
C THR A 167 11.02 -13.91 -15.37
N ALA A 168 11.97 -14.56 -16.03
CA ALA A 168 13.37 -14.58 -15.57
C ALA A 168 13.99 -13.18 -15.51
N ILE A 169 13.70 -12.34 -16.51
CA ILE A 169 14.15 -10.93 -16.52
C ILE A 169 13.50 -10.17 -15.39
N SER A 170 12.19 -10.26 -15.19
CA SER A 170 11.46 -9.54 -14.14
C SER A 170 11.97 -9.92 -12.75
N VAL A 171 12.13 -11.21 -12.48
CA VAL A 171 12.63 -11.72 -11.21
C VAL A 171 14.12 -11.37 -11.03
N GLY A 172 14.92 -11.47 -12.10
CA GLY A 172 16.34 -11.11 -12.08
C GLY A 172 16.58 -9.64 -11.72
N VAL A 173 15.80 -8.73 -12.30
CA VAL A 173 15.86 -7.29 -11.95
C VAL A 173 15.46 -7.06 -10.49
N ALA A 174 14.40 -7.71 -10.01
CA ALA A 174 13.98 -7.60 -8.61
C ALA A 174 15.05 -8.12 -7.66
N LEU A 175 15.67 -9.27 -7.95
CA LEU A 175 16.79 -9.80 -7.17
C LEU A 175 18.01 -8.87 -7.19
N ALA A 176 18.35 -8.30 -8.33
CA ALA A 176 19.44 -7.33 -8.43
C ALA A 176 19.22 -6.12 -7.51
N LEU A 177 17.98 -5.59 -7.43
CA LEU A 177 17.63 -4.49 -6.53
C LEU A 177 17.77 -4.85 -5.04
N ILE A 178 17.62 -6.12 -4.68
CA ILE A 178 17.81 -6.60 -3.30
C ILE A 178 19.29 -6.68 -2.94
N PHE A 179 20.10 -7.20 -3.84
CA PHE A 179 21.53 -7.46 -3.57
C PHE A 179 22.44 -6.26 -3.85
N VAL A 180 22.06 -5.38 -4.78
CA VAL A 180 22.83 -4.16 -5.06
C VAL A 180 22.68 -3.18 -3.91
N LYS A 181 23.82 -2.74 -3.37
CA LYS A 181 23.91 -1.73 -2.31
C LYS A 181 24.61 -0.49 -2.82
N THR A 182 24.06 0.66 -2.52
CA THR A 182 24.70 1.95 -2.73
C THR A 182 25.11 2.49 -1.37
N GLY A 183 26.39 2.32 -1.03
CA GLY A 183 26.90 2.57 0.32
C GLY A 183 26.35 1.56 1.34
N LYS A 184 25.68 2.06 2.40
CA LYS A 184 25.11 1.23 3.46
C LYS A 184 23.63 0.84 3.21
N VAL A 185 23.01 1.38 2.15
CA VAL A 185 21.57 1.25 1.88
C VAL A 185 21.37 0.35 0.65
N ALA A 186 20.42 -0.57 0.73
CA ALA A 186 20.04 -1.41 -0.41
C ALA A 186 19.26 -0.58 -1.45
N ALA A 187 19.47 -0.87 -2.74
CA ALA A 187 18.89 -0.11 -3.84
C ALA A 187 17.35 -0.04 -3.76
N TRP A 188 16.69 -1.13 -3.34
CA TRP A 188 15.23 -1.14 -3.18
C TRP A 188 14.73 -0.15 -2.13
N GLN A 189 15.48 0.09 -1.04
CA GLN A 189 15.10 1.06 -0.01
C GLN A 189 15.14 2.50 -0.53
N MET A 190 16.08 2.80 -1.43
CA MET A 190 16.16 4.10 -2.07
C MET A 190 14.99 4.38 -3.02
N ILE A 191 14.50 3.32 -3.68
CA ILE A 191 13.41 3.42 -4.67
C ILE A 191 12.04 3.36 -3.99
N TRP A 192 11.94 2.90 -2.75
CA TRP A 192 10.67 2.69 -2.06
C TRP A 192 9.73 3.93 -2.02
N PRO A 193 10.22 5.15 -1.72
CA PRO A 193 9.38 6.35 -1.77
C PRO A 193 8.84 6.64 -3.19
N VAL A 194 9.67 6.41 -4.21
CA VAL A 194 9.29 6.57 -5.63
C VAL A 194 8.20 5.57 -6.01
N PHE A 195 8.30 4.32 -5.53
CA PHE A 195 7.25 3.32 -5.69
C PHE A 195 5.92 3.81 -5.12
N GLY A 196 5.92 4.40 -3.92
CA GLY A 196 4.71 4.96 -3.31
C GLY A 196 4.05 6.02 -4.18
N ALA A 197 4.82 6.97 -4.71
CA ALA A 197 4.31 8.01 -5.60
C ALA A 197 3.78 7.42 -6.93
N THR A 198 4.49 6.46 -7.53
CA THR A 198 4.05 5.77 -8.75
C THR A 198 2.74 5.02 -8.51
N ASN A 199 2.63 4.31 -7.39
CA ASN A 199 1.43 3.59 -7.02
C ASN A 199 0.21 4.51 -6.91
N GLN A 200 0.37 5.70 -6.32
CA GLN A 200 -0.71 6.70 -6.25
C GLN A 200 -1.07 7.26 -7.61
N LEU A 201 -0.09 7.49 -8.48
CA LEU A 201 -0.35 7.97 -9.82
C LEU A 201 -1.18 6.96 -10.62
N VAL A 202 -0.83 5.68 -10.57
CA VAL A 202 -1.60 4.59 -11.21
C VAL A 202 -3.02 4.50 -10.62
N ALA A 203 -3.17 4.67 -9.29
CA ALA A 203 -4.48 4.72 -8.66
C ALA A 203 -5.34 5.89 -9.17
N ALA A 204 -4.74 7.07 -9.34
CA ALA A 204 -5.42 8.22 -9.89
C ALA A 204 -5.89 7.98 -11.34
N ILE A 205 -5.08 7.32 -12.17
CA ILE A 205 -5.46 6.90 -13.53
C ILE A 205 -6.66 5.95 -13.49
N ALA A 206 -6.64 4.96 -12.61
CA ALA A 206 -7.74 4.01 -12.47
C ALA A 206 -9.04 4.69 -12.04
N LEU A 207 -8.98 5.60 -11.07
CA LEU A 207 -10.13 6.40 -10.64
C LEU A 207 -10.65 7.32 -11.75
N LEU A 208 -9.75 7.92 -12.54
CA LEU A 208 -10.15 8.70 -13.71
C LEU A 208 -10.91 7.86 -14.73
N ALA A 209 -10.37 6.69 -15.09
CA ALA A 209 -11.02 5.78 -16.03
C ALA A 209 -12.40 5.35 -15.54
N MET A 210 -12.53 5.01 -14.25
CA MET A 210 -13.82 4.69 -13.62
C MET A 210 -14.77 5.90 -13.63
N GLY A 211 -14.29 7.10 -13.31
CA GLY A 211 -15.07 8.32 -13.31
C GLY A 211 -15.64 8.66 -14.70
N VAL A 212 -14.81 8.58 -15.72
CA VAL A 212 -15.23 8.77 -17.13
C VAL A 212 -16.26 7.70 -17.53
N TRP A 213 -16.05 6.45 -17.16
CA TRP A 213 -16.99 5.37 -17.44
C TRP A 213 -18.35 5.60 -16.76
N VAL A 214 -18.38 6.02 -15.49
CA VAL A 214 -19.63 6.34 -14.75
C VAL A 214 -20.38 7.46 -15.44
N ILE A 215 -19.70 8.52 -15.90
CA ILE A 215 -20.32 9.64 -16.58
C ILE A 215 -20.89 9.20 -17.93
N ARG A 216 -20.13 8.49 -18.76
CA ARG A 216 -20.52 8.09 -20.12
C ARG A 216 -21.53 6.95 -20.14
N SER A 217 -21.27 5.87 -19.40
CA SER A 217 -22.06 4.64 -19.49
C SER A 217 -23.25 4.63 -18.54
N LEU A 218 -23.08 5.11 -17.30
CA LEU A 218 -24.14 5.12 -16.31
C LEU A 218 -24.94 6.43 -16.29
N LYS A 219 -24.46 7.49 -16.98
CA LYS A 219 -25.06 8.83 -17.00
C LYS A 219 -25.32 9.38 -15.57
N LYS A 220 -24.41 9.05 -14.63
CA LYS A 220 -24.48 9.46 -13.21
C LYS A 220 -23.36 10.42 -12.86
N SER A 221 -23.56 11.19 -11.77
CA SER A 221 -22.49 12.02 -11.21
C SER A 221 -21.36 11.14 -10.66
N ALA A 222 -20.13 11.43 -11.05
CA ALA A 222 -18.93 10.73 -10.59
C ALA A 222 -18.18 11.49 -9.47
N GLY A 223 -18.82 12.44 -8.78
CA GLY A 223 -18.18 13.28 -7.78
C GLY A 223 -17.46 12.47 -6.69
N PHE A 224 -18.08 11.40 -6.21
CA PHE A 224 -17.51 10.53 -5.18
C PHE A 224 -16.22 9.78 -5.62
N ILE A 225 -15.96 9.67 -6.93
CA ILE A 225 -14.72 9.12 -7.49
C ILE A 225 -13.73 10.24 -7.76
N MET A 226 -14.21 11.37 -8.29
CA MET A 226 -13.35 12.46 -8.76
C MET A 226 -12.71 13.26 -7.63
N TYR A 227 -13.40 13.42 -6.47
CA TYR A 227 -12.80 14.10 -5.31
C TYR A 227 -11.59 13.35 -4.72
N PRO A 228 -11.68 12.05 -4.41
CA PRO A 228 -10.51 11.28 -4.01
C PRO A 228 -9.39 11.28 -5.05
N MET A 229 -9.72 11.17 -6.33
CA MET A 229 -8.75 11.24 -7.42
C MET A 229 -7.98 12.58 -7.42
N ALA A 230 -8.69 13.70 -7.32
CA ALA A 230 -8.07 15.02 -7.27
C ALA A 230 -7.16 15.18 -6.04
N PHE A 231 -7.62 14.74 -4.87
CA PHE A 231 -6.81 14.74 -3.65
C PHE A 231 -5.53 13.92 -3.83
N MET A 232 -5.62 12.72 -4.40
CA MET A 232 -4.47 11.86 -4.66
C MET A 232 -3.47 12.49 -5.64
N LEU A 233 -3.95 13.13 -6.69
CA LEU A 233 -3.09 13.84 -7.66
C LEU A 233 -2.33 14.98 -7.01
N VAL A 234 -3.00 15.81 -6.22
CA VAL A 234 -2.36 16.93 -5.50
C VAL A 234 -1.31 16.39 -4.53
N THR A 235 -1.66 15.37 -3.74
CA THR A 235 -0.74 14.73 -2.78
C THR A 235 0.49 14.17 -3.50
N THR A 236 0.30 13.50 -4.65
CA THR A 236 1.39 12.92 -5.43
C THR A 236 2.31 13.99 -6.02
N ILE A 237 1.74 15.08 -6.56
CA ILE A 237 2.54 16.19 -7.11
C ILE A 237 3.42 16.82 -6.02
N VAL A 238 2.82 17.16 -4.87
CA VAL A 238 3.57 17.76 -3.75
C VAL A 238 4.67 16.82 -3.28
N ALA A 239 4.37 15.52 -3.17
CA ALA A 239 5.35 14.52 -2.79
C ALA A 239 6.51 14.41 -3.77
N LEU A 240 6.23 14.35 -5.08
CA LEU A 240 7.27 14.28 -6.10
C LEU A 240 8.17 15.53 -6.08
N VAL A 241 7.58 16.73 -5.91
CA VAL A 241 8.35 17.96 -5.77
C VAL A 241 9.25 17.93 -4.53
N GLN A 242 8.73 17.48 -3.38
CA GLN A 242 9.54 17.34 -2.16
C GLN A 242 10.63 16.30 -2.33
N MET A 243 10.35 15.16 -2.97
CA MET A 243 11.35 14.12 -3.25
C MET A 243 12.48 14.63 -4.15
N ILE A 244 12.16 15.43 -5.18
CA ILE A 244 13.17 16.05 -6.03
C ILE A 244 14.02 17.02 -5.20
N ALA A 245 13.39 17.90 -4.43
CA ALA A 245 14.10 18.89 -3.61
C ALA A 245 15.01 18.26 -2.54
N ALA A 246 14.54 17.17 -1.90
CA ALA A 246 15.30 16.47 -0.87
C ALA A 246 16.43 15.60 -1.43
N ASN A 247 16.37 15.19 -2.69
CA ASN A 247 17.29 14.23 -3.29
C ASN A 247 18.08 14.79 -4.49
N LEU A 248 18.37 16.07 -4.51
CA LEU A 248 19.12 16.70 -5.61
C LEU A 248 20.50 16.04 -5.87
N ASN A 249 21.12 15.51 -4.82
CA ASN A 249 22.40 14.80 -4.89
C ASN A 249 22.27 13.32 -5.31
N ASN A 250 21.05 12.79 -5.34
CA ASN A 250 20.77 11.42 -5.76
C ASN A 250 20.06 11.44 -7.12
N TYR A 251 20.87 11.45 -8.18
CA TYR A 251 20.40 11.58 -9.57
C TYR A 251 19.39 10.51 -9.98
N ILE A 252 19.44 9.30 -9.38
CA ILE A 252 18.49 8.22 -9.70
C ILE A 252 17.10 8.58 -9.17
N VAL A 253 16.99 8.89 -7.89
CA VAL A 253 15.70 9.20 -7.24
C VAL A 253 15.12 10.50 -7.82
N SER A 254 15.95 11.53 -7.95
CA SER A 254 15.54 12.83 -8.50
C SER A 254 15.12 12.70 -9.97
N GLY A 255 15.88 11.97 -10.78
CA GLY A 255 15.56 11.74 -12.20
C GLY A 255 14.26 10.99 -12.40
N ILE A 256 14.04 9.88 -11.69
CA ILE A 256 12.78 9.13 -11.77
C ILE A 256 11.62 9.99 -11.29
N SER A 257 11.76 10.71 -10.17
CA SER A 257 10.72 11.59 -9.65
C SER A 257 10.35 12.72 -10.63
N THR A 258 11.33 13.26 -11.34
CA THR A 258 11.11 14.28 -12.39
C THR A 258 10.34 13.70 -13.57
N VAL A 259 10.70 12.51 -14.05
CA VAL A 259 9.96 11.82 -15.12
C VAL A 259 8.50 11.58 -14.68
N LEU A 260 8.29 11.10 -13.46
CA LEU A 260 6.94 10.87 -12.92
C LEU A 260 6.15 12.17 -12.81
N LEU A 261 6.78 13.27 -12.42
CA LEU A 261 6.12 14.58 -12.36
C LEU A 261 5.68 15.05 -13.75
N VAL A 262 6.52 14.90 -14.76
CA VAL A 262 6.17 15.20 -16.16
C VAL A 262 5.01 14.33 -16.62
N LEU A 263 5.06 13.01 -16.36
CA LEU A 263 3.97 12.11 -16.70
C LEU A 263 2.66 12.48 -15.96
N THR A 264 2.74 12.94 -14.71
CA THR A 264 1.57 13.42 -13.96
C THR A 264 0.94 14.65 -14.61
N VAL A 265 1.75 15.60 -15.08
CA VAL A 265 1.25 16.79 -15.79
C VAL A 265 0.60 16.41 -17.12
N LEU A 266 1.20 15.49 -17.88
CA LEU A 266 0.60 14.97 -19.12
C LEU A 266 -0.73 14.25 -18.83
N LEU A 267 -0.79 13.45 -17.77
CA LEU A 267 -2.02 12.81 -17.34
C LEU A 267 -3.11 13.81 -17.00
N LEU A 268 -2.79 14.89 -16.29
CA LEU A 268 -3.78 15.94 -15.98
C LEU A 268 -4.37 16.57 -17.24
N LYS A 269 -3.55 16.79 -18.26
CA LYS A 269 -4.00 17.30 -19.56
C LYS A 269 -4.99 16.34 -20.24
N GLU A 270 -4.63 15.06 -20.29
CA GLU A 270 -5.48 14.01 -20.87
C GLU A 270 -6.76 13.81 -20.04
N ALA A 271 -6.66 13.85 -18.71
CA ALA A 271 -7.80 13.76 -17.80
C ALA A 271 -8.81 14.89 -18.06
N TYR A 272 -8.32 16.12 -18.21
CA TYR A 272 -9.17 17.27 -18.51
C TYR A 272 -9.86 17.12 -19.86
N ALA A 273 -9.13 16.70 -20.89
CA ALA A 273 -9.69 16.47 -22.22
C ALA A 273 -10.76 15.36 -22.20
N ALA A 274 -10.50 14.24 -21.52
CA ALA A 274 -11.44 13.14 -21.40
C ALA A 274 -12.73 13.53 -20.65
N LEU A 275 -12.60 14.29 -19.56
CA LEU A 275 -13.76 14.78 -18.80
C LEU A 275 -14.58 15.81 -19.58
N LYS A 276 -13.93 16.69 -20.34
CA LYS A 276 -14.62 17.65 -21.21
C LYS A 276 -15.41 16.93 -22.30
N ALA A 277 -14.81 15.93 -22.94
CA ALA A 277 -15.47 15.10 -23.93
C ALA A 277 -16.65 14.30 -23.34
N ALA A 278 -16.48 13.74 -22.14
CA ALA A 278 -17.52 12.96 -21.45
C ALA A 278 -18.74 13.81 -21.01
N LYS A 279 -18.57 15.12 -20.83
CA LYS A 279 -19.67 16.02 -20.49
C LYS A 279 -20.39 16.58 -21.71
N ALA A 280 -19.78 16.48 -22.89
CA ALA A 280 -20.34 16.98 -24.13
C ALA A 280 -21.26 15.95 -24.83
N GLU A 281 -21.14 14.68 -24.49
CA GLU A 281 -22.01 13.56 -24.87
C GLU A 281 -23.16 13.38 -23.85
#